data_e3f3eab608a36d1ce5cc84e818971de6
#
_entry.id   e3f3eab608a36d1ce5cc84e818971de6
#
_cell.length_a   1.000
_cell.length_b   1.000
_cell.length_c   1.000
_cell.angle_alpha   90.00
_cell.angle_beta   90.00
_cell.angle_gamma   90.00
#
_symmetry.space_group_name_H-M   'P 1'
#
loop_
_entity.id
_entity.type
_entity.pdbx_description
1 polymer ?
#
loop_
_entity_poly.entity_id
_entity_poly.type
_entity_poly.pdbx_seq_one_letter_code
_entity_poly.pdbx_strand_id
1 'polypeptide(L)'
;MSRLQLIPKYPREKQVMMNLNGDEAIAYAAKQSYVDVVAAYPITPQTIIVEKYSEFVANGEVHTEFVPVESEHSAMSACVGAAAAGARAFTATSSQGLALMVEILYIASGLRLPIVLAVVNRALSAPINIHNDHSDAYLMRDSGWIMLFAENVQEAYDTTIQAFKIAEHPEVQLPASVHIDGFFLSHTLENIYTLPDEAVYEFLGGPRKIPKVRVDYFDEEVDYALNPARPLSFGSLALYDYYFEMKIPQLIAINKALDVIKQVNEEWYELTGRRYGNGLVDPYMVEDADIVLVAMGSGAGTIRSVVKKYRERGLKIGLLRVRSYRPFPHSDIRNLLRNTKLVAVMDRAIGPGQYGALYLDIASTLYHERSKPILVDYVYGLGGRDLSPDMVSAMINQLVKDLERGYIPEEERLRFLGVRG
;
A
#
# COMPACT_ATOMS: atom_id res chain seq x y z
N MET A 1 35.41 -5.08 -1.84
CA MET A 1 34.98 -4.67 -3.20
C MET A 1 34.19 -3.37 -3.04
N SER A 2 34.70 -2.24 -3.55
CA SER A 2 33.97 -0.97 -3.55
C SER A 2 32.71 -1.14 -4.38
N ARG A 3 31.52 -1.00 -3.75
CA ARG A 3 30.27 -0.86 -4.51
C ARG A 3 30.46 0.37 -5.41
N LEU A 4 30.55 0.17 -6.74
CA LEU A 4 30.39 1.25 -7.70
C LEU A 4 29.12 1.99 -7.29
N GLN A 5 29.22 3.26 -7.00
CA GLN A 5 28.07 4.08 -6.63
C GLN A 5 27.18 4.14 -7.87
N LEU A 6 25.98 3.54 -7.79
CA LEU A 6 25.02 3.54 -8.89
C LEU A 6 24.66 5.01 -9.18
N ILE A 7 24.87 5.44 -10.42
CA ILE A 7 24.41 6.76 -10.87
C ILE A 7 23.02 6.55 -11.47
N PRO A 8 21.96 7.11 -10.86
CA PRO A 8 20.61 6.95 -11.38
C PRO A 8 20.46 7.52 -12.79
N LYS A 9 19.58 6.96 -13.62
CA LYS A 9 19.30 7.48 -14.97
C LYS A 9 18.77 8.92 -14.92
N TYR A 10 17.91 9.19 -13.93
CA TYR A 10 17.38 10.52 -13.62
C TYR A 10 17.78 10.92 -12.19
N PRO A 11 19.01 11.37 -11.96
CA PRO A 11 19.42 11.89 -10.66
C PRO A 11 18.62 13.16 -10.33
N ARG A 12 18.66 13.60 -9.06
CA ARG A 12 17.85 14.69 -8.54
C ARG A 12 17.86 15.96 -9.41
N GLU A 13 19.00 16.26 -10.03
CA GLU A 13 19.19 17.43 -10.89
C GLU A 13 18.44 17.36 -12.24
N LYS A 14 18.00 16.16 -12.62
CA LYS A 14 17.18 15.91 -13.82
C LYS A 14 15.70 15.72 -13.50
N GLN A 15 15.32 15.85 -12.26
CA GLN A 15 13.94 15.75 -11.79
C GLN A 15 13.38 17.15 -11.56
N VAL A 16 12.06 17.29 -11.60
CA VAL A 16 11.37 18.55 -11.35
C VAL A 16 10.93 18.61 -9.90
N MET A 17 11.36 19.65 -9.18
CA MET A 17 10.86 19.89 -7.82
C MET A 17 9.49 20.54 -7.90
N MET A 18 8.50 19.91 -7.25
CA MET A 18 7.15 20.41 -7.12
C MET A 18 6.74 20.46 -5.65
N ASN A 19 5.94 21.46 -5.28
CA ASN A 19 5.35 21.54 -3.94
C ASN A 19 3.91 21.02 -4.04
N LEU A 20 3.68 19.80 -3.57
CA LEU A 20 2.40 19.10 -3.68
C LEU A 20 2.00 18.51 -2.34
N ASN A 21 0.70 18.41 -2.10
CA ASN A 21 0.19 17.53 -1.03
C ASN A 21 0.05 16.09 -1.55
N GLY A 22 -0.28 15.15 -0.65
CA GLY A 22 -0.35 13.74 -0.99
C GLY A 22 -1.39 13.40 -2.05
N ASP A 23 -2.53 14.04 -2.02
CA ASP A 23 -3.60 13.86 -3.00
C ASP A 23 -3.19 14.40 -4.38
N GLU A 24 -2.60 15.59 -4.43
CA GLU A 24 -2.07 16.18 -5.68
C GLU A 24 -0.94 15.33 -6.25
N ALA A 25 -0.07 14.80 -5.40
CA ALA A 25 1.04 13.94 -5.81
C ALA A 25 0.54 12.63 -6.45
N ILE A 26 -0.51 12.02 -5.88
CA ILE A 26 -1.15 10.82 -6.45
C ILE A 26 -1.84 11.15 -7.77
N ALA A 27 -2.61 12.25 -7.84
CA ALA A 27 -3.27 12.68 -9.07
C ALA A 27 -2.24 12.94 -10.19
N TYR A 28 -1.12 13.59 -9.86
CA TYR A 28 -0.05 13.85 -10.82
C TYR A 28 0.67 12.56 -11.27
N ALA A 29 0.92 11.63 -10.35
CA ALA A 29 1.48 10.33 -10.68
C ALA A 29 0.55 9.50 -11.60
N ALA A 30 -0.76 9.52 -11.34
CA ALA A 30 -1.75 8.87 -12.19
C ALA A 30 -1.82 9.53 -13.59
N LYS A 31 -1.75 10.87 -13.67
CA LYS A 31 -1.62 11.60 -14.93
C LYS A 31 -0.43 11.10 -15.75
N GLN A 32 0.77 11.06 -15.14
CA GLN A 32 2.00 10.62 -15.79
C GLN A 32 2.00 9.12 -16.13
N SER A 33 1.11 8.35 -15.51
CA SER A 33 0.96 6.91 -15.78
C SER A 33 0.09 6.60 -17.01
N TYR A 34 -0.34 7.62 -17.74
CA TYR A 34 -1.13 7.46 -18.97
C TYR A 34 -2.38 6.59 -18.74
N VAL A 35 -3.17 6.97 -17.74
CA VAL A 35 -4.42 6.27 -17.39
C VAL A 35 -5.46 6.52 -18.50
N ASP A 36 -6.08 5.44 -19.01
CA ASP A 36 -7.11 5.53 -20.05
C ASP A 36 -8.47 5.91 -19.49
N VAL A 37 -8.81 5.39 -18.28
CA VAL A 37 -10.11 5.62 -17.65
C VAL A 37 -9.94 5.93 -16.18
N VAL A 38 -10.56 7.03 -15.74
CA VAL A 38 -10.73 7.36 -14.30
C VAL A 38 -12.23 7.40 -14.02
N ALA A 39 -12.71 6.49 -13.18
CA ALA A 39 -14.07 6.55 -12.65
C ALA A 39 -14.03 7.10 -11.23
N ALA A 40 -14.85 8.09 -10.92
CA ALA A 40 -14.70 8.86 -9.71
C ALA A 40 -16.03 9.21 -9.03
N TYR A 41 -16.02 9.07 -7.68
CA TYR A 41 -17.00 9.64 -6.79
C TYR A 41 -16.27 10.33 -5.63
N PRO A 42 -16.50 11.63 -5.36
CA PRO A 42 -15.75 12.39 -4.38
C PRO A 42 -16.15 12.03 -2.95
N ILE A 43 -15.16 11.75 -2.10
CA ILE A 43 -15.33 11.55 -0.65
C ILE A 43 -14.12 12.12 0.09
N THR A 44 -14.36 12.89 1.18
CA THR A 44 -13.31 13.42 2.04
C THR A 44 -12.53 12.27 2.71
N PRO A 45 -11.15 12.30 2.77
CA PRO A 45 -10.27 13.38 2.31
C PRO A 45 -9.68 13.21 0.90
N GLN A 46 -10.10 12.25 0.06
CA GLN A 46 -9.55 12.02 -1.26
C GLN A 46 -10.07 12.97 -2.36
N THR A 47 -11.01 13.85 -2.06
CA THR A 47 -11.68 14.72 -3.05
C THR A 47 -10.70 15.47 -3.96
N ILE A 48 -9.56 15.92 -3.42
CA ILE A 48 -8.52 16.65 -4.18
C ILE A 48 -7.96 15.80 -5.33
N ILE A 49 -7.84 14.47 -5.17
CA ILE A 49 -7.38 13.58 -6.26
C ILE A 49 -8.34 13.68 -7.45
N VAL A 50 -9.64 13.59 -7.18
CA VAL A 50 -10.69 13.63 -8.21
C VAL A 50 -10.75 15.01 -8.87
N GLU A 51 -10.76 16.08 -8.08
CA GLU A 51 -10.78 17.45 -8.56
C GLU A 51 -9.57 17.74 -9.44
N LYS A 52 -8.37 17.42 -8.97
CA LYS A 52 -7.13 17.66 -9.70
C LYS A 52 -7.08 16.88 -11.01
N TYR A 53 -7.54 15.63 -10.99
CA TYR A 53 -7.57 14.82 -12.20
C TYR A 53 -8.59 15.36 -13.22
N SER A 54 -9.76 15.83 -12.76
CA SER A 54 -10.75 16.46 -13.61
C SER A 54 -10.23 17.75 -14.26
N GLU A 55 -9.39 18.53 -13.55
CA GLU A 55 -8.70 19.71 -14.11
C GLU A 55 -7.76 19.32 -15.25
N PHE A 56 -6.97 18.25 -15.10
CA PHE A 56 -6.09 17.77 -16.17
C PHE A 56 -6.87 17.41 -17.43
N VAL A 57 -8.02 16.76 -17.27
CA VAL A 57 -8.92 16.43 -18.42
C VAL A 57 -9.49 17.69 -19.04
N ALA A 58 -10.03 18.61 -18.23
CA ALA A 58 -10.65 19.85 -18.70
C ALA A 58 -9.65 20.77 -19.44
N ASN A 59 -8.38 20.76 -19.00
CA ASN A 59 -7.29 21.52 -19.62
C ASN A 59 -6.71 20.84 -20.88
N GLY A 60 -7.15 19.62 -21.22
CA GLY A 60 -6.60 18.87 -22.35
C GLY A 60 -5.18 18.34 -22.13
N GLU A 61 -4.76 18.20 -20.87
CA GLU A 61 -3.44 17.71 -20.52
C GLU A 61 -3.31 16.18 -20.63
N VAL A 62 -4.44 15.48 -20.65
CA VAL A 62 -4.56 14.01 -20.77
C VAL A 62 -5.68 13.62 -21.72
N HIS A 63 -5.57 12.40 -22.28
CA HIS A 63 -6.62 11.80 -23.13
C HIS A 63 -7.45 10.77 -22.35
N THR A 64 -7.59 10.96 -21.06
CA THR A 64 -8.31 10.05 -20.16
C THR A 64 -9.82 10.25 -20.30
N GLU A 65 -10.57 9.16 -20.39
CA GLU A 65 -12.03 9.20 -20.18
C GLU A 65 -12.31 9.34 -18.68
N PHE A 66 -12.85 10.47 -18.28
CA PHE A 66 -13.23 10.76 -16.90
C PHE A 66 -14.71 10.50 -16.70
N VAL A 67 -15.04 9.47 -15.91
CA VAL A 67 -16.41 8.98 -15.72
C VAL A 67 -16.91 9.34 -14.30
N PRO A 68 -17.65 10.45 -14.14
CA PRO A 68 -18.32 10.72 -12.88
C PRO A 68 -19.48 9.72 -12.68
N VAL A 69 -19.56 9.16 -11.49
CA VAL A 69 -20.57 8.14 -11.14
C VAL A 69 -21.33 8.56 -9.87
N GLU A 70 -22.41 7.83 -9.56
CA GLU A 70 -23.29 8.15 -8.42
C GLU A 70 -22.86 7.50 -7.10
N SER A 71 -21.88 6.57 -7.14
CA SER A 71 -21.36 5.90 -5.92
C SER A 71 -19.98 5.30 -6.15
N GLU A 72 -19.30 5.00 -5.06
CA GLU A 72 -17.99 4.32 -5.10
C GLU A 72 -18.10 2.88 -5.65
N HIS A 73 -19.20 2.21 -5.38
CA HIS A 73 -19.50 0.89 -5.96
C HIS A 73 -19.52 0.95 -7.49
N SER A 74 -20.20 1.96 -8.06
CA SER A 74 -20.24 2.20 -9.50
C SER A 74 -18.88 2.62 -10.05
N ALA A 75 -18.08 3.40 -9.30
CA ALA A 75 -16.73 3.78 -9.69
C ALA A 75 -15.83 2.55 -9.89
N MET A 76 -15.80 1.64 -8.92
CA MET A 76 -15.01 0.41 -9.03
C MET A 76 -15.57 -0.52 -10.11
N SER A 77 -16.89 -0.61 -10.27
CA SER A 77 -17.53 -1.39 -11.33
C SER A 77 -17.17 -0.89 -12.73
N ALA A 78 -17.14 0.43 -12.92
CA ALA A 78 -16.68 1.04 -14.17
C ALA A 78 -15.19 0.74 -14.44
N CYS A 79 -14.33 0.80 -13.41
CA CYS A 79 -12.93 0.40 -13.53
C CYS A 79 -12.77 -1.09 -13.91
N VAL A 80 -13.61 -1.97 -13.36
CA VAL A 80 -13.62 -3.40 -13.74
C VAL A 80 -13.96 -3.57 -15.21
N GLY A 81 -15.01 -2.90 -15.70
CA GLY A 81 -15.40 -2.94 -17.11
C GLY A 81 -14.30 -2.39 -18.03
N ALA A 82 -13.71 -1.24 -17.68
CA ALA A 82 -12.61 -0.61 -18.40
C ALA A 82 -11.37 -1.52 -18.46
N ALA A 83 -10.96 -2.06 -17.31
CA ALA A 83 -9.82 -2.96 -17.26
C ALA A 83 -10.04 -4.27 -18.01
N ALA A 84 -11.27 -4.81 -17.98
CA ALA A 84 -11.65 -5.98 -18.78
C ALA A 84 -11.62 -5.69 -20.28
N ALA A 85 -11.92 -4.45 -20.71
CA ALA A 85 -11.78 -4.01 -22.09
C ALA A 85 -10.32 -3.69 -22.50
N GLY A 86 -9.36 -3.81 -21.57
CA GLY A 86 -7.93 -3.60 -21.84
C GLY A 86 -7.39 -2.22 -21.47
N ALA A 87 -8.22 -1.33 -20.91
CA ALA A 87 -7.80 0.00 -20.49
C ALA A 87 -6.97 -0.03 -19.19
N ARG A 88 -6.05 0.94 -19.03
CA ARG A 88 -5.41 1.27 -17.76
C ARG A 88 -6.37 2.08 -16.90
N ALA A 89 -6.89 1.50 -15.82
CA ALA A 89 -7.95 2.08 -15.01
C ALA A 89 -7.43 2.55 -13.64
N PHE A 90 -7.95 3.69 -13.18
CA PHE A 90 -7.65 4.28 -11.88
C PHE A 90 -8.90 4.80 -11.21
N THR A 91 -8.94 4.69 -9.89
CA THR A 91 -9.93 5.37 -9.04
C THR A 91 -9.34 5.69 -7.66
N ALA A 92 -10.05 6.49 -6.87
CA ALA A 92 -9.66 6.85 -5.52
C ALA A 92 -10.86 6.83 -4.58
N THR A 93 -10.62 6.49 -3.30
CA THR A 93 -11.67 6.45 -2.28
C THR A 93 -11.12 6.59 -0.85
N SER A 94 -12.04 6.56 0.13
CA SER A 94 -11.77 6.62 1.56
C SER A 94 -12.88 5.94 2.35
N SER A 95 -12.59 5.39 3.54
CA SER A 95 -13.58 5.04 4.58
C SER A 95 -14.79 4.25 4.07
N GLN A 96 -16.00 4.83 4.26
CA GLN A 96 -17.27 4.21 3.82
C GLN A 96 -17.33 3.98 2.31
N GLY A 97 -16.66 4.82 1.52
CA GLY A 97 -16.55 4.61 0.08
C GLY A 97 -15.79 3.31 -0.24
N LEU A 98 -14.68 3.07 0.48
CA LEU A 98 -13.98 1.78 0.38
C LEU A 98 -14.86 0.61 0.85
N ALA A 99 -15.59 0.79 1.97
CA ALA A 99 -16.53 -0.23 2.45
C ALA A 99 -17.61 -0.57 1.40
N LEU A 100 -18.12 0.43 0.69
CA LEU A 100 -19.10 0.24 -0.39
C LEU A 100 -18.47 -0.44 -1.63
N MET A 101 -17.16 -0.29 -1.87
CA MET A 101 -16.43 -0.97 -2.95
C MET A 101 -16.12 -2.44 -2.65
N VAL A 102 -16.17 -2.91 -1.40
CA VAL A 102 -15.61 -4.21 -0.98
C VAL A 102 -16.08 -5.37 -1.84
N GLU A 103 -17.37 -5.43 -2.21
CA GLU A 103 -17.90 -6.48 -3.10
C GLU A 103 -17.13 -6.53 -4.42
N ILE A 104 -16.94 -5.36 -5.05
CA ILE A 104 -16.31 -5.26 -6.37
C ILE A 104 -14.80 -5.48 -6.30
N LEU A 105 -14.16 -5.23 -5.15
CA LEU A 105 -12.74 -5.53 -4.96
C LEU A 105 -12.44 -7.02 -5.15
N TYR A 106 -13.29 -7.90 -4.60
CA TYR A 106 -13.16 -9.35 -4.78
C TYR A 106 -13.37 -9.77 -6.24
N ILE A 107 -14.27 -9.09 -6.95
CA ILE A 107 -14.50 -9.32 -8.38
C ILE A 107 -13.25 -8.92 -9.18
N ALA A 108 -12.72 -7.72 -8.97
CA ALA A 108 -11.56 -7.22 -9.68
C ALA A 108 -10.34 -8.15 -9.55
N SER A 109 -10.04 -8.59 -8.33
CA SER A 109 -8.91 -9.49 -8.07
C SER A 109 -9.17 -10.91 -8.58
N GLY A 110 -10.39 -11.41 -8.43
CA GLY A 110 -10.81 -12.73 -8.94
C GLY A 110 -10.73 -12.82 -10.46
N LEU A 111 -11.05 -11.73 -11.16
CA LEU A 111 -10.94 -11.60 -12.61
C LEU A 111 -9.52 -11.23 -13.08
N ARG A 112 -8.56 -11.06 -12.17
CA ARG A 112 -7.17 -10.75 -12.49
C ARG A 112 -7.03 -9.45 -13.31
N LEU A 113 -7.77 -8.40 -12.93
CA LEU A 113 -7.79 -7.10 -13.61
C LEU A 113 -6.86 -6.11 -12.91
N PRO A 114 -5.80 -5.62 -13.59
CA PRO A 114 -4.85 -4.68 -13.01
C PRO A 114 -5.44 -3.26 -12.96
N ILE A 115 -6.09 -2.95 -11.86
CA ILE A 115 -6.65 -1.64 -11.55
C ILE A 115 -5.78 -1.03 -10.46
N VAL A 116 -5.50 0.28 -10.50
CA VAL A 116 -4.85 0.99 -9.40
C VAL A 116 -5.90 1.82 -8.65
N LEU A 117 -5.91 1.64 -7.33
CA LEU A 117 -6.80 2.34 -6.39
C LEU A 117 -5.97 3.16 -5.41
N ALA A 118 -6.20 4.47 -5.34
CA ALA A 118 -5.70 5.28 -4.23
C ALA A 118 -6.68 5.23 -3.06
N VAL A 119 -6.18 4.86 -1.88
CA VAL A 119 -6.95 4.87 -0.63
C VAL A 119 -6.38 5.93 0.29
N VAL A 120 -7.11 7.02 0.44
CA VAL A 120 -6.79 8.06 1.42
C VAL A 120 -7.45 7.65 2.72
N ASN A 121 -6.69 6.93 3.57
CA ASN A 121 -7.22 6.24 4.74
C ASN A 121 -7.97 7.16 5.69
N ARG A 122 -9.15 6.76 6.11
CA ARG A 122 -10.04 7.47 7.00
C ARG A 122 -10.81 6.51 7.87
N ALA A 123 -11.00 6.88 9.15
CA ALA A 123 -11.77 6.12 10.13
C ALA A 123 -13.17 5.73 9.63
N LEU A 124 -13.60 4.52 9.92
CA LEU A 124 -14.96 4.05 9.63
C LEU A 124 -15.95 4.58 10.68
N SER A 125 -17.16 4.94 10.23
CA SER A 125 -18.29 5.27 11.11
C SER A 125 -18.88 3.99 11.75
N ALA A 126 -19.51 4.04 12.92
CA ALA A 126 -19.74 5.15 13.84
C ALA A 126 -18.73 5.12 15.00
N PRO A 127 -18.39 6.26 15.60
CA PRO A 127 -18.86 7.61 15.26
C PRO A 127 -18.29 8.12 13.94
N ILE A 128 -18.95 9.09 13.29
CA ILE A 128 -18.40 9.68 12.08
C ILE A 128 -17.13 10.49 12.40
N ASN A 129 -16.09 10.25 11.63
CA ASN A 129 -14.83 10.97 11.68
C ASN A 129 -14.26 11.06 10.25
N ILE A 130 -13.70 12.21 9.89
CA ILE A 130 -13.14 12.43 8.55
C ILE A 130 -11.61 12.24 8.50
N HIS A 131 -10.98 12.07 9.66
CA HIS A 131 -9.53 11.94 9.79
C HIS A 131 -9.07 10.48 9.75
N ASN A 132 -7.77 10.32 9.68
CA ASN A 132 -7.12 9.06 9.44
C ASN A 132 -7.24 8.04 10.58
N ASP A 133 -7.50 6.83 10.20
CA ASP A 133 -6.98 5.58 10.75
C ASP A 133 -6.97 4.51 9.64
N HIS A 134 -6.52 3.28 9.93
CA HIS A 134 -6.39 2.23 8.94
C HIS A 134 -7.57 1.23 8.97
N SER A 135 -8.68 1.55 9.66
CA SER A 135 -9.82 0.64 9.75
C SER A 135 -10.44 0.31 8.39
N ASP A 136 -10.45 1.30 7.48
CA ASP A 136 -10.93 1.10 6.11
C ASP A 136 -10.02 0.16 5.30
N ALA A 137 -8.69 0.34 5.39
CA ALA A 137 -7.74 -0.54 4.72
C ALA A 137 -7.90 -2.01 5.13
N TYR A 138 -8.17 -2.26 6.41
CA TYR A 138 -8.32 -3.62 6.91
C TYR A 138 -9.56 -4.35 6.38
N LEU A 139 -10.58 -3.64 5.87
CA LEU A 139 -11.71 -4.26 5.18
C LEU A 139 -11.30 -4.99 3.90
N MET A 140 -10.28 -4.49 3.20
CA MET A 140 -9.87 -5.06 1.93
C MET A 140 -8.70 -6.05 2.01
N ARG A 141 -8.13 -6.28 3.21
CA ARG A 141 -6.91 -7.09 3.39
C ARG A 141 -6.98 -8.50 2.82
N ASP A 142 -8.18 -9.09 2.74
CA ASP A 142 -8.41 -10.46 2.27
C ASP A 142 -9.01 -10.50 0.86
N SER A 143 -9.13 -9.34 0.19
CA SER A 143 -9.73 -9.23 -1.15
C SER A 143 -8.85 -9.70 -2.30
N GLY A 144 -7.56 -10.00 -2.05
CA GLY A 144 -6.60 -10.39 -3.08
C GLY A 144 -5.95 -9.23 -3.83
N TRP A 145 -6.05 -8.01 -3.29
CA TRP A 145 -5.37 -6.82 -3.77
C TRP A 145 -3.95 -6.71 -3.23
N ILE A 146 -3.05 -6.15 -4.02
CA ILE A 146 -1.75 -5.68 -3.54
C ILE A 146 -1.97 -4.37 -2.79
N MET A 147 -1.45 -4.27 -1.56
CA MET A 147 -1.66 -3.10 -0.69
C MET A 147 -0.32 -2.50 -0.27
N LEU A 148 -0.02 -1.29 -0.75
CA LEU A 148 1.23 -0.57 -0.49
C LEU A 148 0.96 0.70 0.30
N PHE A 149 1.67 0.88 1.44
CA PHE A 149 1.54 2.04 2.33
C PHE A 149 2.71 3.00 2.17
N ALA A 150 2.43 4.27 1.91
CA ALA A 150 3.43 5.33 1.81
C ALA A 150 3.68 6.01 3.17
N GLU A 151 4.91 6.44 3.43
CA GLU A 151 5.33 7.15 4.65
C GLU A 151 5.24 8.67 4.52
N ASN A 152 5.40 9.20 3.29
CA ASN A 152 5.44 10.63 2.99
C ASN A 152 4.91 10.92 1.57
N VAL A 153 4.81 12.18 1.20
CA VAL A 153 4.24 12.60 -0.09
C VAL A 153 5.10 12.17 -1.27
N GLN A 154 6.45 12.20 -1.13
CA GLN A 154 7.34 11.69 -2.17
C GLN A 154 7.08 10.21 -2.45
N GLU A 155 6.93 9.41 -1.41
CA GLU A 155 6.66 7.98 -1.56
C GLU A 155 5.25 7.73 -2.13
N ALA A 156 4.26 8.58 -1.81
CA ALA A 156 2.93 8.47 -2.40
C ALA A 156 2.96 8.61 -3.92
N TYR A 157 3.68 9.62 -4.44
CA TYR A 157 3.94 9.80 -5.86
C TYR A 157 4.65 8.59 -6.49
N ASP A 158 5.78 8.19 -5.91
CA ASP A 158 6.61 7.10 -6.42
C ASP A 158 5.87 5.76 -6.42
N THR A 159 5.16 5.47 -5.32
CA THR A 159 4.41 4.21 -5.16
C THR A 159 3.23 4.12 -6.10
N THR A 160 2.58 5.23 -6.43
CA THR A 160 1.47 5.24 -7.39
C THR A 160 1.95 4.81 -8.78
N ILE A 161 3.08 5.31 -9.26
CA ILE A 161 3.66 4.88 -10.54
C ILE A 161 4.10 3.41 -10.48
N GLN A 162 4.77 3.00 -9.39
CA GLN A 162 5.18 1.61 -9.19
C GLN A 162 3.97 0.66 -9.16
N ALA A 163 2.84 1.07 -8.57
CA ALA A 163 1.63 0.25 -8.47
C ALA A 163 1.08 -0.15 -9.84
N PHE A 164 1.09 0.75 -10.82
CA PHE A 164 0.71 0.40 -12.21
C PHE A 164 1.63 -0.67 -12.79
N LYS A 165 2.95 -0.50 -12.64
CA LYS A 165 3.93 -1.48 -13.16
C LYS A 165 3.79 -2.84 -12.49
N ILE A 166 3.57 -2.87 -11.17
CA ILE A 166 3.38 -4.09 -10.40
C ILE A 166 2.08 -4.79 -10.80
N ALA A 167 0.96 -4.03 -10.86
CA ALA A 167 -0.34 -4.58 -11.20
C ALA A 167 -0.39 -5.18 -12.60
N GLU A 168 0.23 -4.50 -13.57
CA GLU A 168 0.28 -4.90 -14.98
C GLU A 168 1.36 -5.94 -15.31
N HIS A 169 2.20 -6.31 -14.33
CA HIS A 169 3.27 -7.28 -14.57
C HIS A 169 2.69 -8.61 -15.07
N PRO A 170 3.26 -9.25 -16.12
CA PRO A 170 2.68 -10.46 -16.73
C PRO A 170 2.46 -11.61 -15.76
N GLU A 171 3.34 -11.78 -14.77
CA GLU A 171 3.22 -12.84 -13.74
C GLU A 171 2.26 -12.47 -12.61
N VAL A 172 1.81 -11.21 -12.52
CA VAL A 172 0.94 -10.70 -11.46
C VAL A 172 -0.48 -10.52 -11.98
N GLN A 173 -0.73 -9.54 -12.84
CA GLN A 173 -2.07 -9.23 -13.35
C GLN A 173 -3.12 -9.22 -12.22
N LEU A 174 -2.87 -8.40 -11.19
CA LEU A 174 -3.74 -8.21 -10.03
C LEU A 174 -3.91 -6.71 -9.75
N PRO A 175 -5.05 -6.31 -9.19
CA PRO A 175 -5.22 -4.93 -8.80
C PRO A 175 -4.30 -4.55 -7.62
N ALA A 176 -3.89 -3.29 -7.58
CA ALA A 176 -3.04 -2.74 -6.53
C ALA A 176 -3.63 -1.48 -5.92
N SER A 177 -3.45 -1.30 -4.62
CA SER A 177 -3.85 -0.10 -3.89
C SER A 177 -2.66 0.61 -3.27
N VAL A 178 -2.72 1.94 -3.30
CA VAL A 178 -1.76 2.84 -2.66
C VAL A 178 -2.46 3.52 -1.50
N HIS A 179 -1.95 3.34 -0.30
CA HIS A 179 -2.52 3.84 0.93
C HIS A 179 -1.72 5.03 1.45
N ILE A 180 -2.41 6.13 1.72
CA ILE A 180 -1.86 7.31 2.39
C ILE A 180 -2.73 7.71 3.57
N ASP A 181 -2.10 8.23 4.61
CA ASP A 181 -2.77 8.68 5.82
C ASP A 181 -3.55 9.99 5.56
N GLY A 182 -4.88 9.93 5.64
CA GLY A 182 -5.78 11.05 5.40
C GLY A 182 -5.49 12.24 6.32
N PHE A 183 -5.48 13.45 5.76
CA PHE A 183 -5.05 14.72 6.33
C PHE A 183 -3.55 14.79 6.68
N PHE A 184 -2.94 13.73 7.25
CA PHE A 184 -1.51 13.74 7.59
C PHE A 184 -0.60 13.78 6.36
N LEU A 185 -0.93 13.04 5.32
CA LEU A 185 -0.21 13.08 4.04
C LEU A 185 -1.03 13.74 2.95
N SER A 186 -2.32 13.44 2.89
CA SER A 186 -3.18 13.89 1.80
C SER A 186 -3.26 15.42 1.67
N HIS A 187 -3.17 16.15 2.80
CA HIS A 187 -3.29 17.62 2.85
C HIS A 187 -2.02 18.34 3.29
N THR A 188 -0.92 17.61 3.57
CA THR A 188 0.35 18.23 3.94
C THR A 188 1.20 18.48 2.68
N LEU A 189 1.61 19.73 2.50
CA LEU A 189 2.49 20.15 1.41
C LEU A 189 3.93 19.72 1.69
N GLU A 190 4.54 19.04 0.73
CA GLU A 190 5.96 18.70 0.74
C GLU A 190 6.62 19.07 -0.59
N ASN A 191 7.91 19.38 -0.56
CA ASN A 191 8.70 19.50 -1.77
C ASN A 191 9.08 18.10 -2.25
N ILE A 192 8.53 17.65 -3.37
CA ILE A 192 8.80 16.36 -3.97
C ILE A 192 9.56 16.52 -5.30
N TYR A 193 10.20 15.44 -5.72
CA TYR A 193 10.90 15.36 -7.00
C TYR A 193 10.15 14.42 -7.94
N THR A 194 9.58 14.99 -9.01
CA THR A 194 8.85 14.25 -10.04
C THR A 194 9.75 13.97 -11.24
N LEU A 195 9.45 12.90 -11.96
CA LEU A 195 10.11 12.55 -13.20
C LEU A 195 9.50 13.34 -14.39
N PRO A 196 10.24 13.52 -15.50
CA PRO A 196 9.65 13.88 -16.77
C PRO A 196 8.65 12.81 -17.25
N ASP A 197 7.62 13.22 -18.00
CA ASP A 197 6.56 12.32 -18.48
C ASP A 197 7.11 11.15 -19.30
N GLU A 198 8.11 11.41 -20.14
CA GLU A 198 8.75 10.38 -20.98
C GLU A 198 9.47 9.32 -20.14
N ALA A 199 10.04 9.71 -19.00
CA ALA A 199 10.73 8.79 -18.10
C ALA A 199 9.74 7.83 -17.41
N VAL A 200 8.56 8.33 -17.02
CA VAL A 200 7.48 7.51 -16.47
C VAL A 200 6.92 6.58 -17.53
N TYR A 201 6.71 7.08 -18.76
CA TYR A 201 6.24 6.28 -19.88
C TYR A 201 7.19 5.10 -20.19
N GLU A 202 8.50 5.36 -20.26
CA GLU A 202 9.52 4.32 -20.46
C GLU A 202 9.54 3.32 -19.29
N PHE A 203 9.44 3.80 -18.05
CA PHE A 203 9.43 2.95 -16.86
C PHE A 203 8.25 1.98 -16.86
N LEU A 204 7.07 2.44 -17.26
CA LEU A 204 5.87 1.61 -17.36
C LEU A 204 5.89 0.68 -18.58
N GLY A 205 6.77 0.93 -19.57
CA GLY A 205 6.85 0.18 -20.82
C GLY A 205 5.79 0.55 -21.84
N GLY A 206 5.29 1.80 -21.76
CA GLY A 206 4.29 2.36 -22.65
C GLY A 206 2.83 2.08 -22.26
N PRO A 207 1.92 1.93 -23.22
CA PRO A 207 0.53 1.55 -22.96
C PRO A 207 0.42 0.20 -22.30
N ARG A 208 -0.68 -0.04 -21.58
CA ARG A 208 -0.95 -1.32 -20.96
C ARG A 208 -0.84 -2.46 -21.98
N LYS A 209 -0.07 -3.48 -21.65
CA LYS A 209 0.04 -4.70 -22.45
C LYS A 209 -1.01 -5.71 -21.98
N ILE A 210 -1.92 -6.08 -22.89
CA ILE A 210 -2.94 -7.08 -22.60
C ILE A 210 -2.30 -8.47 -22.69
N PRO A 211 -2.44 -9.32 -21.63
CA PRO A 211 -1.93 -10.67 -21.67
C PRO A 211 -2.69 -11.50 -22.70
N LYS A 212 -1.99 -12.45 -23.33
CA LYS A 212 -2.60 -13.40 -24.23
C LYS A 212 -2.92 -14.70 -23.50
N VAL A 213 -4.02 -15.32 -23.87
CA VAL A 213 -4.47 -16.61 -23.36
C VAL A 213 -4.79 -17.53 -24.53
N ARG A 214 -4.40 -18.81 -24.41
CA ARG A 214 -4.81 -19.81 -25.37
C ARG A 214 -6.22 -20.28 -25.03
N VAL A 215 -7.07 -20.25 -26.03
CA VAL A 215 -8.45 -20.74 -25.92
C VAL A 215 -8.61 -21.88 -26.91
N ASP A 216 -8.85 -23.08 -26.43
CA ASP A 216 -8.91 -24.31 -27.26
C ASP A 216 -9.95 -24.19 -28.38
N TYR A 217 -11.06 -23.49 -28.12
CA TYR A 217 -12.10 -23.25 -29.13
C TYR A 217 -11.60 -22.49 -30.37
N PHE A 218 -10.66 -21.57 -30.19
CA PHE A 218 -10.10 -20.78 -31.31
C PHE A 218 -8.85 -21.40 -31.94
N ASP A 219 -8.25 -22.39 -31.24
CA ASP A 219 -6.91 -22.98 -31.56
C ASP A 219 -5.81 -21.91 -31.76
N GLU A 220 -5.97 -20.77 -31.14
CA GLU A 220 -5.03 -19.66 -31.19
C GLU A 220 -4.94 -18.92 -29.85
N GLU A 221 -3.91 -18.09 -29.69
CA GLU A 221 -3.81 -17.14 -28.58
C GLU A 221 -4.63 -15.90 -28.89
N VAL A 222 -5.48 -15.51 -27.93
CA VAL A 222 -6.30 -14.29 -27.99
C VAL A 222 -5.97 -13.35 -26.83
N ASP A 223 -6.21 -12.08 -27.00
CA ASP A 223 -6.05 -11.10 -25.92
C ASP A 223 -7.06 -11.39 -24.80
N TYR A 224 -6.57 -11.43 -23.57
CA TYR A 224 -7.42 -11.53 -22.37
C TYR A 224 -8.10 -10.18 -22.11
N ALA A 225 -9.07 -9.86 -22.98
CA ALA A 225 -9.85 -8.64 -22.95
C ALA A 225 -11.23 -8.86 -23.58
N LEU A 226 -12.20 -8.02 -23.21
CA LEU A 226 -13.50 -7.96 -23.88
C LEU A 226 -13.32 -7.47 -25.33
N ASN A 227 -13.50 -8.38 -26.27
CA ASN A 227 -13.40 -8.09 -27.69
C ASN A 227 -14.59 -8.72 -28.44
N PRO A 228 -15.48 -7.92 -29.05
CA PRO A 228 -16.65 -8.46 -29.77
C PRO A 228 -16.29 -9.40 -30.93
N ALA A 229 -15.12 -9.21 -31.56
CA ALA A 229 -14.65 -10.07 -32.64
C ALA A 229 -14.07 -11.40 -32.15
N ARG A 230 -13.67 -11.47 -30.89
CA ARG A 230 -13.10 -12.66 -30.21
C ARG A 230 -13.69 -12.74 -28.80
N PRO A 231 -14.98 -13.11 -28.65
CA PRO A 231 -15.69 -13.02 -27.37
C PRO A 231 -15.13 -13.98 -26.33
N LEU A 232 -14.75 -13.45 -25.17
CA LEU A 232 -14.41 -14.19 -23.95
C LEU A 232 -15.40 -13.87 -22.86
N SER A 233 -15.71 -14.86 -22.01
CA SER A 233 -16.52 -14.64 -20.82
C SER A 233 -15.64 -14.22 -19.65
N PHE A 234 -15.98 -13.10 -19.03
CA PHE A 234 -15.42 -12.67 -17.75
C PHE A 234 -16.43 -12.95 -16.63
N GLY A 235 -15.98 -13.55 -15.53
CA GLY A 235 -16.83 -13.83 -14.38
C GLY A 235 -17.83 -14.95 -14.63
N SER A 236 -17.41 -16.05 -15.24
CA SER A 236 -18.23 -17.24 -15.42
C SER A 236 -18.69 -17.81 -14.05
N LEU A 237 -19.89 -18.40 -14.03
CA LEU A 237 -20.34 -19.18 -12.88
C LEU A 237 -19.43 -20.39 -12.69
N ALA A 238 -18.79 -20.50 -11.53
CA ALA A 238 -18.04 -21.67 -11.10
C ALA A 238 -18.76 -22.32 -9.91
N LEU A 239 -19.12 -23.60 -10.07
CA LEU A 239 -19.71 -24.39 -9.00
C LEU A 239 -18.63 -25.10 -8.18
N TYR A 240 -19.02 -26.02 -7.30
CA TYR A 240 -18.13 -26.72 -6.38
C TYR A 240 -17.01 -27.54 -7.07
N ASP A 241 -17.20 -27.88 -8.31
CA ASP A 241 -16.29 -28.68 -9.14
C ASP A 241 -15.13 -27.90 -9.76
N TYR A 242 -15.24 -26.54 -9.85
CA TYR A 242 -14.19 -25.69 -10.46
C TYR A 242 -13.81 -24.44 -9.63
N TYR A 243 -14.60 -24.05 -8.65
CA TYR A 243 -14.35 -22.79 -7.91
C TYR A 243 -12.98 -22.78 -7.22
N PHE A 244 -12.59 -23.92 -6.63
CA PHE A 244 -11.34 -24.05 -5.91
C PHE A 244 -10.13 -23.85 -6.85
N GLU A 245 -10.17 -24.52 -8.02
CA GLU A 245 -9.12 -24.45 -9.05
C GLU A 245 -9.00 -23.04 -9.62
N MET A 246 -10.10 -22.31 -9.76
CA MET A 246 -10.08 -20.91 -10.24
C MET A 246 -9.47 -19.93 -9.20
N LYS A 247 -9.45 -20.27 -7.92
CA LYS A 247 -8.81 -19.44 -6.88
C LYS A 247 -7.30 -19.65 -6.78
N ILE A 248 -6.77 -20.81 -7.18
CA ILE A 248 -5.33 -21.11 -7.09
C ILE A 248 -4.46 -20.17 -7.93
N PRO A 249 -4.77 -19.83 -9.19
CA PRO A 249 -3.99 -18.86 -9.97
C PRO A 249 -3.93 -17.47 -9.33
N GLN A 250 -4.98 -17.04 -8.64
CA GLN A 250 -4.98 -15.78 -7.88
C GLN A 250 -3.98 -15.84 -6.72
N LEU A 251 -3.95 -16.96 -5.98
CA LEU A 251 -3.01 -17.17 -4.87
C LEU A 251 -1.56 -17.22 -5.36
N ILE A 252 -1.30 -17.89 -6.48
CA ILE A 252 0.03 -17.95 -7.09
C ILE A 252 0.49 -16.54 -7.47
N ALA A 253 -0.37 -15.76 -8.11
CA ALA A 253 -0.06 -14.41 -8.55
C ALA A 253 0.22 -13.44 -7.39
N ILE A 254 -0.58 -13.47 -6.33
CA ILE A 254 -0.35 -12.60 -5.17
C ILE A 254 0.96 -12.95 -4.44
N ASN A 255 1.34 -14.23 -4.40
CA ASN A 255 2.64 -14.64 -3.86
C ASN A 255 3.79 -14.20 -4.78
N LYS A 256 3.62 -14.28 -6.10
CA LYS A 256 4.62 -13.80 -7.06
C LYS A 256 4.84 -12.29 -6.99
N ALA A 257 3.81 -11.54 -6.60
CA ALA A 257 3.92 -10.09 -6.40
C ALA A 257 4.98 -9.71 -5.36
N LEU A 258 5.34 -10.58 -4.40
CA LEU A 258 6.46 -10.33 -3.47
C LEU A 258 7.78 -10.08 -4.20
N ASP A 259 8.10 -10.90 -5.20
CA ASP A 259 9.32 -10.74 -5.98
C ASP A 259 9.24 -9.54 -6.92
N VAL A 260 8.08 -9.36 -7.57
CA VAL A 260 7.85 -8.25 -8.51
C VAL A 260 7.92 -6.89 -7.81
N ILE A 261 7.38 -6.76 -6.59
CA ILE A 261 7.49 -5.52 -5.80
C ILE A 261 8.97 -5.20 -5.51
N LYS A 262 9.78 -6.20 -5.13
CA LYS A 262 11.23 -6.01 -4.90
C LYS A 262 11.93 -5.59 -6.19
N GLN A 263 11.64 -6.24 -7.31
CA GLN A 263 12.21 -5.91 -8.62
C GLN A 263 11.85 -4.48 -9.04
N VAL A 264 10.58 -4.09 -8.99
CA VAL A 264 10.11 -2.75 -9.38
C VAL A 264 10.70 -1.67 -8.48
N ASN A 265 10.85 -1.94 -7.17
CA ASN A 265 11.54 -1.02 -6.25
C ASN A 265 13.02 -0.84 -6.58
N GLU A 266 13.72 -1.88 -7.04
CA GLU A 266 15.12 -1.79 -7.49
C GLU A 266 15.22 -1.03 -8.81
N GLU A 267 14.37 -1.33 -9.79
CA GLU A 267 14.29 -0.58 -11.07
C GLU A 267 14.00 0.90 -10.83
N TRP A 268 13.14 1.22 -9.83
CA TRP A 268 12.86 2.60 -9.43
C TRP A 268 14.08 3.28 -8.81
N TYR A 269 14.84 2.55 -7.99
CA TYR A 269 16.09 3.04 -7.44
C TYR A 269 17.13 3.33 -8.53
N GLU A 270 17.29 2.44 -9.51
CA GLU A 270 18.15 2.64 -10.66
C GLU A 270 17.74 3.85 -11.50
N LEU A 271 16.43 4.10 -11.58
CA LEU A 271 15.89 5.23 -12.32
C LEU A 271 16.07 6.55 -11.60
N THR A 272 15.76 6.63 -10.30
CA THR A 272 15.59 7.89 -9.55
C THR A 272 16.61 8.13 -8.44
N GLY A 273 17.29 7.10 -7.97
CA GLY A 273 18.10 7.11 -6.76
C GLY A 273 17.30 6.99 -5.46
N ARG A 274 15.98 6.83 -5.53
CA ARG A 274 15.10 6.64 -4.35
C ARG A 274 14.78 5.17 -4.16
N ARG A 275 14.97 4.69 -2.92
CA ARG A 275 14.72 3.30 -2.53
C ARG A 275 13.90 3.26 -1.25
N TYR A 276 12.92 2.39 -1.20
CA TYR A 276 12.05 2.16 -0.05
C TYR A 276 12.31 0.78 0.54
N GLY A 277 13.34 0.67 1.36
CA GLY A 277 13.81 -0.62 1.86
C GLY A 277 14.07 -1.61 0.72
N ASN A 278 13.50 -2.80 0.82
CA ASN A 278 13.51 -3.78 -0.27
C ASN A 278 12.21 -3.78 -1.10
N GLY A 279 11.36 -2.76 -0.94
CA GLY A 279 10.05 -2.66 -1.57
C GLY A 279 8.90 -3.23 -0.74
N LEU A 280 9.18 -4.20 0.13
CA LEU A 280 8.18 -4.83 1.01
C LEU A 280 8.24 -4.31 2.43
N VAL A 281 9.45 -4.19 2.96
CA VAL A 281 9.74 -3.68 4.30
C VAL A 281 10.94 -2.73 4.26
N ASP A 282 10.97 -1.77 5.19
CA ASP A 282 12.04 -0.80 5.33
C ASP A 282 12.59 -0.83 6.77
N PRO A 283 13.66 -1.64 7.02
CA PRO A 283 14.28 -1.74 8.33
C PRO A 283 15.18 -0.53 8.61
N TYR A 284 15.05 0.01 9.81
CA TYR A 284 15.92 1.07 10.32
C TYR A 284 16.55 0.65 11.66
N MET A 285 17.85 0.38 11.65
CA MET A 285 18.62 -0.04 12.82
C MET A 285 18.06 -1.30 13.52
N VAL A 286 17.60 -2.30 12.74
CA VAL A 286 16.96 -3.53 13.26
C VAL A 286 17.98 -4.62 13.55
N GLU A 287 19.12 -4.66 12.86
CA GLU A 287 20.03 -5.80 12.80
C GLU A 287 20.58 -6.23 14.17
N ASP A 288 20.84 -5.27 15.08
CA ASP A 288 21.36 -5.49 16.42
C ASP A 288 20.40 -5.05 17.54
N ALA A 289 19.12 -4.82 17.18
CA ALA A 289 18.13 -4.29 18.09
C ALA A 289 17.59 -5.34 19.06
N ASP A 290 17.58 -5.02 20.35
CA ASP A 290 16.88 -5.80 21.38
C ASP A 290 15.37 -5.53 21.36
N ILE A 291 14.98 -4.29 21.02
CA ILE A 291 13.58 -3.83 20.87
C ILE A 291 13.36 -3.38 19.45
N VAL A 292 12.31 -3.86 18.79
CA VAL A 292 11.90 -3.38 17.47
C VAL A 292 10.46 -2.89 17.50
N LEU A 293 10.26 -1.67 17.00
CA LEU A 293 8.94 -1.12 16.76
C LEU A 293 8.52 -1.47 15.32
N VAL A 294 7.31 -1.97 15.12
CA VAL A 294 6.76 -2.29 13.79
C VAL A 294 5.62 -1.35 13.49
N ALA A 295 5.66 -0.65 12.34
CA ALA A 295 4.64 0.34 11.98
C ALA A 295 4.38 0.38 10.47
N MET A 296 3.25 0.98 10.08
CA MET A 296 2.88 1.32 8.69
C MET A 296 2.55 2.82 8.57
N GLY A 297 2.57 3.34 7.35
CA GLY A 297 2.15 4.70 7.03
C GLY A 297 3.03 5.80 7.64
N SER A 298 2.47 6.99 7.78
CA SER A 298 3.19 8.21 8.21
C SER A 298 3.75 8.14 9.63
N GLY A 299 3.15 7.34 10.51
CA GLY A 299 3.63 7.18 11.88
C GLY A 299 5.08 6.68 11.97
N ALA A 300 5.55 5.95 10.96
CA ALA A 300 6.91 5.45 10.88
C ALA A 300 7.96 6.57 10.90
N GLY A 301 7.68 7.72 10.27
CA GLY A 301 8.59 8.88 10.26
C GLY A 301 8.82 9.47 11.65
N THR A 302 7.76 9.64 12.44
CA THR A 302 7.85 10.10 13.84
C THR A 302 8.64 9.09 14.68
N ILE A 303 8.31 7.80 14.56
CA ILE A 303 8.99 6.73 15.30
C ILE A 303 10.48 6.71 14.94
N ARG A 304 10.85 6.80 13.65
CA ARG A 304 12.23 6.83 13.16
C ARG A 304 13.05 7.94 13.82
N SER A 305 12.47 9.12 13.95
CA SER A 305 13.14 10.27 14.58
C SER A 305 13.44 10.05 16.05
N VAL A 306 12.53 9.38 16.79
CA VAL A 306 12.70 9.06 18.20
C VAL A 306 13.68 7.89 18.39
N VAL A 307 13.56 6.81 17.59
CA VAL A 307 14.50 5.69 17.58
C VAL A 307 15.93 6.19 17.41
N LYS A 308 16.19 7.13 16.48
CA LYS A 308 17.51 7.75 16.29
C LYS A 308 18.05 8.35 17.58
N LYS A 309 17.24 9.14 18.30
CA LYS A 309 17.65 9.77 19.58
C LYS A 309 17.98 8.74 20.67
N TYR A 310 17.23 7.65 20.75
CA TYR A 310 17.50 6.60 21.73
C TYR A 310 18.74 5.77 21.37
N ARG A 311 18.97 5.53 20.07
CA ARG A 311 20.22 4.91 19.58
C ARG A 311 21.45 5.73 19.93
N GLU A 312 21.40 7.04 19.79
CA GLU A 312 22.47 7.97 20.17
C GLU A 312 22.80 7.90 21.67
N ARG A 313 21.83 7.47 22.49
CA ARG A 313 21.99 7.22 23.95
C ARG A 313 22.41 5.78 24.28
N GLY A 314 22.67 4.95 23.26
CA GLY A 314 23.15 3.56 23.42
C GLY A 314 22.05 2.50 23.56
N LEU A 315 20.76 2.85 23.46
CA LEU A 315 19.69 1.84 23.51
C LEU A 315 19.64 1.08 22.16
N LYS A 316 19.66 -0.26 22.24
CA LYS A 316 19.53 -1.13 21.07
C LYS A 316 18.06 -1.27 20.64
N ILE A 317 17.57 -0.26 19.94
CA ILE A 317 16.20 -0.19 19.43
C ILE A 317 16.19 0.04 17.93
N GLY A 318 15.21 -0.52 17.21
CA GLY A 318 15.03 -0.36 15.77
C GLY A 318 13.58 -0.11 15.40
N LEU A 319 13.37 0.26 14.14
CA LEU A 319 12.06 0.37 13.52
C LEU A 319 12.02 -0.54 12.29
N LEU A 320 10.99 -1.37 12.18
CA LEU A 320 10.63 -2.09 10.99
C LEU A 320 9.34 -1.49 10.40
N ARG A 321 9.47 -0.76 9.30
CA ARG A 321 8.31 -0.27 8.57
C ARG A 321 7.82 -1.32 7.59
N VAL A 322 6.55 -1.70 7.67
CA VAL A 322 5.88 -2.56 6.70
C VAL A 322 5.32 -1.68 5.59
N ARG A 323 5.83 -1.81 4.36
CA ARG A 323 5.37 -1.09 3.18
C ARG A 323 4.32 -1.88 2.39
N SER A 324 4.56 -3.17 2.18
CA SER A 324 3.58 -4.09 1.59
C SER A 324 2.79 -4.78 2.70
N TYR A 325 1.52 -4.40 2.86
CA TYR A 325 0.64 -5.07 3.80
C TYR A 325 0.03 -6.34 3.18
N ARG A 326 -0.19 -6.32 1.86
CA ARG A 326 -0.54 -7.50 1.05
C ARG A 326 0.19 -7.43 -0.32
N PRO A 327 0.80 -8.53 -0.73
CA PRO A 327 1.06 -9.75 0.04
C PRO A 327 1.90 -9.46 1.28
N PHE A 328 1.62 -10.17 2.39
CA PHE A 328 2.36 -9.94 3.63
C PHE A 328 3.75 -10.58 3.55
N PRO A 329 4.84 -9.85 3.83
CA PRO A 329 6.21 -10.33 3.63
C PRO A 329 6.72 -11.18 4.79
N HIS A 330 6.07 -12.30 5.08
CA HIS A 330 6.37 -13.18 6.21
C HIS A 330 7.86 -13.53 6.33
N SER A 331 8.50 -13.92 5.22
CA SER A 331 9.91 -14.34 5.23
C SER A 331 10.86 -13.19 5.57
N ASP A 332 10.62 -11.99 4.99
CA ASP A 332 11.43 -10.81 5.25
C ASP A 332 11.31 -10.37 6.72
N ILE A 333 10.09 -10.29 7.24
CA ILE A 333 9.82 -9.92 8.64
C ILE A 333 10.41 -10.93 9.61
N ARG A 334 10.22 -12.24 9.37
CA ARG A 334 10.78 -13.31 10.19
C ARG A 334 12.31 -13.20 10.27
N ASN A 335 12.99 -13.03 9.16
CA ASN A 335 14.44 -12.92 9.10
C ASN A 335 14.97 -11.71 9.88
N LEU A 336 14.25 -10.60 9.86
CA LEU A 336 14.63 -9.37 10.57
C LEU A 336 14.35 -9.45 12.08
N LEU A 337 13.26 -10.11 12.49
CA LEU A 337 12.80 -10.10 13.89
C LEU A 337 13.19 -11.33 14.71
N ARG A 338 13.69 -12.41 14.12
CA ARG A 338 13.96 -13.69 14.81
C ARG A 338 14.93 -13.61 16.00
N ASN A 339 15.83 -12.62 16.03
CA ASN A 339 16.80 -12.42 17.08
C ASN A 339 16.43 -11.27 18.04
N THR A 340 15.31 -10.59 17.78
CA THR A 340 14.79 -9.50 18.62
C THR A 340 14.21 -10.07 19.90
N LYS A 341 14.41 -9.39 21.03
CA LYS A 341 13.89 -9.82 22.34
C LYS A 341 12.46 -9.35 22.59
N LEU A 342 12.12 -8.14 22.11
CA LEU A 342 10.80 -7.55 22.27
C LEU A 342 10.38 -6.83 20.99
N VAL A 343 9.17 -7.10 20.51
CA VAL A 343 8.56 -6.45 19.36
C VAL A 343 7.28 -5.75 19.80
N ALA A 344 7.22 -4.45 19.57
CA ALA A 344 6.01 -3.64 19.78
C ALA A 344 5.40 -3.30 18.41
N VAL A 345 4.20 -3.78 18.19
CA VAL A 345 3.46 -3.50 16.95
C VAL A 345 2.59 -2.28 17.15
N MET A 346 2.65 -1.35 16.19
CA MET A 346 1.93 -0.09 16.21
C MET A 346 0.76 -0.16 15.24
N ASP A 347 -0.44 -0.48 15.75
CA ASP A 347 -1.67 -0.55 14.96
C ASP A 347 -2.41 0.80 14.95
N ARG A 348 -2.70 1.32 13.76
CA ARG A 348 -3.49 2.56 13.61
C ARG A 348 -4.97 2.23 13.34
N ALA A 349 -5.45 1.16 13.95
CA ALA A 349 -6.86 0.77 13.95
C ALA A 349 -7.14 -0.10 15.16
N ILE A 350 -8.38 -0.14 15.57
CA ILE A 350 -8.85 -1.07 16.60
C ILE A 350 -9.69 -2.16 15.95
N GLY A 351 -9.45 -3.42 16.33
CA GLY A 351 -10.30 -4.56 15.97
C GLY A 351 -11.18 -4.92 17.16
N PRO A 352 -12.45 -4.49 17.24
CA PRO A 352 -13.30 -4.82 18.37
C PRO A 352 -13.38 -6.32 18.63
N GLY A 353 -12.98 -6.75 19.82
CA GLY A 353 -12.95 -8.16 20.23
C GLY A 353 -11.67 -8.93 19.90
N GLN A 354 -10.62 -8.26 19.38
CA GLN A 354 -9.33 -8.88 19.10
C GLN A 354 -8.19 -7.86 19.16
N TYR A 355 -6.94 -8.32 19.02
CA TYR A 355 -5.77 -7.47 18.83
C TYR A 355 -5.80 -6.75 17.47
N GLY A 356 -4.90 -5.78 17.29
CA GLY A 356 -4.72 -5.08 16.02
C GLY A 356 -4.39 -6.03 14.86
N ALA A 357 -4.79 -5.64 13.65
CA ALA A 357 -4.64 -6.51 12.48
C ALA A 357 -3.17 -6.74 12.09
N LEU A 358 -2.33 -5.71 12.18
CA LEU A 358 -0.89 -5.84 11.94
C LEU A 358 -0.24 -6.72 13.03
N TYR A 359 -0.65 -6.55 14.29
CA TYR A 359 -0.16 -7.40 15.38
C TYR A 359 -0.45 -8.87 15.12
N LEU A 360 -1.65 -9.21 14.68
CA LEU A 360 -2.02 -10.61 14.38
C LEU A 360 -1.17 -11.19 13.24
N ASP A 361 -0.90 -10.42 12.19
CA ASP A 361 -0.05 -10.85 11.07
C ASP A 361 1.42 -11.05 11.53
N ILE A 362 1.95 -10.16 12.38
CA ILE A 362 3.29 -10.30 12.98
C ILE A 362 3.34 -11.51 13.91
N ALA A 363 2.35 -11.68 14.79
CA ALA A 363 2.29 -12.80 15.73
C ALA A 363 2.26 -14.14 14.98
N SER A 364 1.43 -14.27 13.94
CA SER A 364 1.37 -15.48 13.10
C SER A 364 2.69 -15.76 12.40
N THR A 365 3.38 -14.70 11.93
CA THR A 365 4.69 -14.79 11.27
C THR A 365 5.76 -15.37 12.19
N LEU A 366 5.72 -15.01 13.47
CA LEU A 366 6.74 -15.40 14.46
C LEU A 366 6.36 -16.64 15.27
N TYR A 367 5.14 -17.17 15.09
CA TYR A 367 4.63 -18.26 15.92
C TYR A 367 5.50 -19.53 15.91
N HIS A 368 6.07 -19.87 14.76
CA HIS A 368 6.87 -21.09 14.59
C HIS A 368 8.37 -20.90 14.87
N GLU A 369 8.80 -19.68 15.26
CA GLU A 369 10.20 -19.46 15.62
C GLU A 369 10.54 -20.14 16.96
N ARG A 370 11.78 -20.71 17.07
CA ARG A 370 12.26 -21.38 18.29
C ARG A 370 12.42 -20.39 19.44
N SER A 371 13.03 -19.23 19.15
CA SER A 371 13.13 -18.10 20.09
C SER A 371 12.08 -17.08 19.70
N LYS A 372 11.07 -16.88 20.54
CA LYS A 372 9.98 -15.94 20.30
C LYS A 372 10.25 -14.64 21.03
N PRO A 373 10.17 -13.49 20.36
CA PRO A 373 10.20 -12.22 21.07
C PRO A 373 8.97 -12.05 21.95
N ILE A 374 9.08 -11.23 22.98
CA ILE A 374 7.90 -10.71 23.68
C ILE A 374 7.14 -9.82 22.69
N LEU A 375 5.83 -10.02 22.56
CA LEU A 375 4.98 -9.23 21.65
C LEU A 375 4.03 -8.36 22.45
N VAL A 376 3.88 -7.11 22.01
CA VAL A 376 2.90 -6.16 22.55
C VAL A 376 2.27 -5.36 21.41
N ASP A 377 0.96 -5.14 21.50
CA ASP A 377 0.18 -4.34 20.57
C ASP A 377 -0.08 -2.94 21.15
N TYR A 378 0.21 -1.91 20.37
CA TYR A 378 -0.08 -0.52 20.68
C TYR A 378 -1.04 0.06 19.66
N VAL A 379 -2.27 0.29 20.06
CA VAL A 379 -3.24 1.03 19.25
C VAL A 379 -3.01 2.54 19.44
N TYR A 380 -2.86 3.25 18.32
CA TYR A 380 -2.58 4.69 18.33
C TYR A 380 -3.29 5.42 17.20
N GLY A 381 -3.40 6.76 17.31
CA GLY A 381 -3.70 7.66 16.21
C GLY A 381 -5.11 7.53 15.60
N LEU A 382 -6.04 6.86 16.30
CA LEU A 382 -7.41 6.67 15.80
C LEU A 382 -8.09 8.01 15.55
N GLY A 383 -8.82 8.10 14.45
CA GLY A 383 -9.57 9.30 14.07
C GLY A 383 -8.67 10.53 13.91
N GLY A 384 -7.41 10.36 13.49
CA GLY A 384 -6.47 11.46 13.24
C GLY A 384 -5.82 12.04 14.50
N ARG A 385 -5.80 11.31 15.61
CA ARG A 385 -5.02 11.76 16.78
C ARG A 385 -3.53 11.71 16.47
N ASP A 386 -2.81 12.79 16.81
CA ASP A 386 -1.38 12.90 16.58
C ASP A 386 -0.57 11.85 17.35
N LEU A 387 0.51 11.41 16.74
CA LEU A 387 1.56 10.64 17.37
C LEU A 387 2.75 11.55 17.64
N SER A 388 2.83 12.09 18.86
CA SER A 388 3.92 12.99 19.22
C SER A 388 5.22 12.22 19.56
N PRO A 389 6.40 12.84 19.38
CA PRO A 389 7.68 12.27 19.82
C PRO A 389 7.70 11.92 21.31
N ASP A 390 7.01 12.68 22.14
CA ASP A 390 6.95 12.44 23.59
C ASP A 390 6.15 11.18 23.91
N MET A 391 5.04 10.94 23.19
CA MET A 391 4.26 9.71 23.32
C MET A 391 5.09 8.47 22.92
N VAL A 392 5.84 8.54 21.83
CA VAL A 392 6.74 7.47 21.40
C VAL A 392 7.85 7.28 22.44
N SER A 393 8.39 8.35 23.01
CA SER A 393 9.41 8.28 24.06
C SER A 393 8.88 7.62 25.35
N ALA A 394 7.66 7.96 25.77
CA ALA A 394 7.01 7.33 26.93
C ALA A 394 6.79 5.83 26.69
N MET A 395 6.34 5.45 25.49
CA MET A 395 6.19 4.06 25.08
C MET A 395 7.53 3.32 25.13
N ILE A 396 8.60 3.87 24.55
CA ILE A 396 9.94 3.23 24.57
C ILE A 396 10.42 3.01 25.99
N ASN A 397 10.24 3.99 26.88
CA ASN A 397 10.62 3.85 28.28
C ASN A 397 9.84 2.73 28.99
N GLN A 398 8.57 2.51 28.61
CA GLN A 398 7.80 1.37 29.13
C GLN A 398 8.31 0.05 28.55
N LEU A 399 8.64 -0.01 27.24
CA LEU A 399 9.19 -1.21 26.61
C LEU A 399 10.55 -1.63 27.22
N VAL A 400 11.38 -0.68 27.66
CA VAL A 400 12.62 -0.98 28.39
C VAL A 400 12.32 -1.69 29.70
N LYS A 401 11.34 -1.22 30.47
CA LYS A 401 10.90 -1.90 31.71
C LYS A 401 10.33 -3.29 31.45
N ASP A 402 9.55 -3.44 30.37
CA ASP A 402 8.98 -4.72 29.97
C ASP A 402 10.08 -5.71 29.58
N LEU A 403 11.13 -5.24 28.88
CA LEU A 403 12.29 -6.04 28.53
C LEU A 403 13.08 -6.47 29.77
N GLU A 404 13.28 -5.57 30.74
CA GLU A 404 13.92 -5.88 32.03
C GLU A 404 13.12 -6.89 32.85
N ARG A 405 11.80 -6.80 32.84
CA ARG A 405 10.85 -7.75 33.47
C ARG A 405 10.88 -9.13 32.80
N GLY A 406 11.21 -9.18 31.49
CA GLY A 406 11.32 -10.42 30.72
C GLY A 406 9.99 -11.01 30.26
N TYR A 407 8.85 -10.40 30.56
CA TYR A 407 7.52 -10.80 30.10
C TYR A 407 6.52 -9.63 30.19
N ILE A 408 5.40 -9.75 29.45
CA ILE A 408 4.25 -8.85 29.53
C ILE A 408 3.02 -9.69 29.93
N PRO A 409 2.30 -9.36 31.00
CA PRO A 409 1.05 -10.00 31.37
C PRO A 409 0.02 -9.93 30.24
N GLU A 410 -0.91 -10.88 30.17
CA GLU A 410 -1.88 -10.95 29.09
C GLU A 410 -2.75 -9.69 29.01
N GLU A 411 -3.18 -9.18 30.15
CA GLU A 411 -3.99 -7.95 30.27
C GLU A 411 -3.26 -6.68 29.86
N GLU A 412 -1.92 -6.70 29.80
CA GLU A 412 -1.08 -5.58 29.37
C GLU A 412 -0.60 -5.68 27.91
N ARG A 413 -0.97 -6.74 27.17
CA ARG A 413 -0.50 -6.97 25.79
C ARG A 413 -1.17 -6.07 24.76
N LEU A 414 -2.36 -5.57 25.04
CA LEU A 414 -3.03 -4.56 24.21
C LEU A 414 -2.99 -3.23 24.98
N ARG A 415 -2.35 -2.25 24.40
CA ARG A 415 -2.14 -0.92 24.99
C ARG A 415 -2.66 0.18 24.08
N PHE A 416 -3.08 1.28 24.67
CA PHE A 416 -3.60 2.43 23.96
C PHE A 416 -2.69 3.63 24.17
N LEU A 417 -2.20 4.22 23.06
CA LEU A 417 -1.30 5.35 23.09
C LEU A 417 -2.08 6.63 22.80
N GLY A 418 -2.10 7.56 23.77
CA GLY A 418 -2.73 8.86 23.62
C GLY A 418 -4.23 8.89 23.89
N VAL A 419 -4.82 7.86 24.48
CA VAL A 419 -6.18 7.91 25.01
C VAL A 419 -6.23 8.86 26.21
N ARG A 420 -7.27 9.73 26.24
CA ARG A 420 -7.54 10.57 27.40
C ARG A 420 -8.34 9.76 28.41
N GLY A 421 -7.82 9.60 29.60
CA GLY A 421 -8.46 8.95 30.74
C GLY A 421 -9.27 9.94 31.56
#